data_c93e1dec2a6c6e970c0a8ec6f5befe6a
#
_entry.id   c93e1dec2a6c6e970c0a8ec6f5befe6a
#
_cell.length_a   1.000
_cell.length_b   1.000
_cell.length_c   1.000
_cell.angle_alpha   90.00
_cell.angle_beta   90.00
_cell.angle_gamma   90.00
#
_symmetry.space_group_name_H-M   'P 1'
#
loop_
_entity.id
_entity.type
_entity.pdbx_description
1 polymer ?
#
loop_
_entity_poly.entity_id
_entity_poly.type
_entity_poly.pdbx_seq_one_letter_code
_entity_poly.pdbx_strand_id
1 'polypeptide(L)'
;MQQLSTGQLLQQAYRQHIAPYSNYVQCAVTLTLKQSAVVRVRRFANYGDDYYEFRDYLDEDKLRSTIRYFTAQLTNELYGNLSKHKNKQHWAKPLVIVAVEGRNTHKLTHLHMAIGNIPETHIDNIAQHTQAAFARCDFANKQLCIKHVTSGIGWLGYITKQVGYTDNDALDIVGSTIPPIIQSSICTESRLQAA
;
A
#
# COMPACT_ATOMS: atom_id res chain seq x y z
N MET A 1 1.28 -15.79 -34.33
CA MET A 1 1.23 -15.00 -33.08
C MET A 1 0.29 -15.71 -32.12
N GLN A 2 0.76 -16.03 -30.92
CA GLN A 2 -0.08 -16.67 -29.92
C GLN A 2 -1.00 -15.62 -29.29
N GLN A 3 -2.29 -15.87 -29.29
CA GLN A 3 -3.28 -14.93 -28.73
C GLN A 3 -3.18 -14.99 -27.21
N LEU A 4 -3.05 -13.84 -26.56
CA LEU A 4 -3.03 -13.75 -25.09
C LEU A 4 -4.38 -14.12 -24.49
N SER A 5 -4.37 -14.81 -23.36
CA SER A 5 -5.58 -15.06 -22.58
C SER A 5 -6.12 -13.77 -21.97
N THR A 6 -7.40 -13.75 -21.60
CA THR A 6 -8.03 -12.61 -20.90
C THR A 6 -7.26 -12.23 -19.63
N GLY A 7 -6.80 -13.21 -18.85
CA GLY A 7 -5.98 -12.96 -17.65
C GLY A 7 -4.64 -12.30 -17.97
N GLN A 8 -3.97 -12.73 -19.04
CA GLN A 8 -2.71 -12.11 -19.48
C GLN A 8 -2.92 -10.67 -19.97
N LEU A 9 -4.02 -10.40 -20.67
CA LEU A 9 -4.39 -9.05 -21.10
C LEU A 9 -4.65 -8.15 -19.89
N LEU A 10 -5.39 -8.65 -18.89
CA LEU A 10 -5.66 -7.92 -17.66
C LEU A 10 -4.35 -7.60 -16.91
N GLN A 11 -3.48 -8.59 -16.74
CA GLN A 11 -2.17 -8.39 -16.10
C GLN A 11 -1.34 -7.36 -16.85
N GLN A 12 -1.32 -7.41 -18.18
CA GLN A 12 -0.61 -6.43 -19.00
C GLN A 12 -1.16 -5.02 -18.82
N ALA A 13 -2.49 -4.86 -18.79
CA ALA A 13 -3.13 -3.58 -18.57
C ALA A 13 -2.76 -2.98 -17.21
N TYR A 14 -2.77 -3.77 -16.14
CA TYR A 14 -2.33 -3.32 -14.81
C TYR A 14 -0.84 -2.95 -14.80
N ARG A 15 0.02 -3.75 -15.42
CA ARG A 15 1.45 -3.42 -15.53
C ARG A 15 1.68 -2.11 -16.28
N GLN A 16 0.99 -1.89 -17.38
CA GLN A 16 1.05 -0.63 -18.13
C GLN A 16 0.56 0.55 -17.31
N HIS A 17 -0.50 0.36 -16.52
CA HIS A 17 -1.05 1.40 -15.65
C HIS A 17 -0.07 1.85 -14.56
N ILE A 18 0.67 0.91 -13.94
CA ILE A 18 1.59 1.24 -12.85
C ILE A 18 3.04 1.47 -13.29
N ALA A 19 3.42 1.09 -14.51
CA ALA A 19 4.79 1.24 -15.03
C ALA A 19 5.33 2.67 -14.93
N PRO A 20 4.55 3.74 -15.20
CA PRO A 20 5.03 5.11 -15.09
C PRO A 20 5.55 5.49 -13.69
N TYR A 21 5.13 4.76 -12.65
CA TYR A 21 5.56 5.03 -11.27
C TYR A 21 6.87 4.34 -10.89
N SER A 22 7.44 3.52 -11.78
CA SER A 22 8.61 2.68 -11.48
C SER A 22 9.83 3.47 -11.02
N ASN A 23 10.08 4.65 -11.58
CA ASN A 23 11.21 5.51 -11.22
C ASN A 23 11.06 6.15 -9.82
N TYR A 24 9.86 6.14 -9.27
CA TYR A 24 9.57 6.71 -7.95
C TYR A 24 9.56 5.66 -6.84
N VAL A 25 9.63 4.37 -7.18
CA VAL A 25 9.65 3.27 -6.20
C VAL A 25 11.03 3.17 -5.56
N GLN A 26 11.08 3.31 -4.24
CA GLN A 26 12.31 3.26 -3.45
C GLN A 26 12.41 1.99 -2.60
N CYS A 27 11.25 1.47 -2.13
CA CYS A 27 11.20 0.30 -1.27
C CYS A 27 10.15 -0.71 -1.69
N ALA A 28 10.52 -1.98 -1.57
CA ALA A 28 9.66 -3.16 -1.63
C ALA A 28 9.26 -3.55 -0.20
N VAL A 29 7.98 -3.63 0.07
CA VAL A 29 7.46 -3.97 1.39
C VAL A 29 6.51 -5.15 1.29
N THR A 30 6.66 -6.12 2.20
CA THR A 30 5.71 -7.22 2.40
C THR A 30 5.26 -7.23 3.84
N LEU A 31 3.95 -7.12 4.07
CA LEU A 31 3.31 -7.15 5.38
C LEU A 31 2.39 -8.36 5.45
N THR A 32 2.49 -9.16 6.51
CA THR A 32 1.56 -10.26 6.78
C THR A 32 0.47 -9.79 7.71
N LEU A 33 -0.78 -10.10 7.41
CA LEU A 33 -1.93 -9.77 8.25
C LEU A 33 -2.38 -10.96 9.08
N LYS A 34 -2.90 -10.68 10.28
CA LYS A 34 -3.62 -11.67 11.10
C LYS A 34 -5.00 -11.89 10.49
N GLN A 35 -5.51 -13.12 10.55
CA GLN A 35 -6.88 -13.44 10.14
C GLN A 35 -7.93 -12.99 11.17
N SER A 36 -7.49 -12.76 12.42
CA SER A 36 -8.33 -12.18 13.46
C SER A 36 -7.49 -11.33 14.41
N ALA A 37 -8.13 -10.34 15.01
CA ALA A 37 -7.55 -9.45 16.01
C ALA A 37 -8.50 -9.27 17.19
N VAL A 38 -7.94 -8.95 18.38
CA VAL A 38 -8.73 -8.44 19.49
C VAL A 38 -8.80 -6.93 19.35
N VAL A 39 -9.99 -6.42 19.17
CA VAL A 39 -10.26 -5.00 18.97
C VAL A 39 -10.88 -4.43 20.22
N ARG A 40 -10.36 -3.29 20.69
CA ARG A 40 -10.86 -2.58 21.85
C ARG A 40 -11.68 -1.38 21.40
N VAL A 41 -12.97 -1.37 21.78
CA VAL A 41 -13.89 -0.29 21.42
C VAL A 41 -14.36 0.43 22.68
N ARG A 42 -14.34 1.76 22.63
CA ARG A 42 -14.87 2.59 23.71
C ARG A 42 -16.39 2.55 23.68
N ARG A 43 -17.01 2.19 24.80
CA ARG A 43 -18.44 2.42 24.99
C ARG A 43 -18.68 3.90 25.23
N PHE A 44 -19.62 4.47 24.50
CA PHE A 44 -20.16 5.77 24.84
C PHE A 44 -21.08 5.63 26.06
N ALA A 45 -20.47 5.65 27.25
CA ALA A 45 -21.23 5.72 28.47
C ALA A 45 -21.15 7.14 29.02
N ASN A 46 -22.25 7.64 29.57
CA ASN A 46 -22.34 8.96 30.16
C ASN A 46 -21.47 9.15 31.41
N TYR A 47 -20.84 8.08 31.89
CA TYR A 47 -19.99 8.06 33.08
C TYR A 47 -18.84 7.05 32.92
N GLY A 48 -17.65 7.58 32.66
CA GLY A 48 -16.38 6.83 32.64
C GLY A 48 -15.93 6.28 31.29
N ASP A 49 -14.63 5.95 31.24
CA ASP A 49 -14.01 5.27 30.08
C ASP A 49 -14.27 3.76 30.20
N ASP A 50 -15.40 3.33 29.67
CA ASP A 50 -15.72 1.90 29.57
C ASP A 50 -15.33 1.38 28.19
N TYR A 51 -14.57 0.29 28.15
CA TYR A 51 -14.10 -0.36 26.94
C TYR A 51 -14.55 -1.81 26.97
N TYR A 52 -14.92 -2.33 25.81
CA TYR A 52 -15.09 -3.76 25.63
C TYR A 52 -14.14 -4.27 24.54
N GLU A 53 -13.71 -5.51 24.70
CA GLU A 53 -12.86 -6.20 23.74
C GLU A 53 -13.67 -7.32 23.09
N PHE A 54 -13.50 -7.46 21.78
CA PHE A 54 -14.07 -8.58 21.04
C PHE A 54 -13.08 -9.07 19.99
N ARG A 55 -13.23 -10.32 19.60
CA ARG A 55 -12.47 -10.88 18.49
C ARG A 55 -13.13 -10.51 17.20
N ASP A 56 -12.38 -9.85 16.35
CA ASP A 56 -12.80 -9.45 15.01
C ASP A 56 -12.03 -10.24 13.95
N TYR A 57 -12.64 -10.51 12.82
CA TYR A 57 -12.05 -11.29 11.73
C TYR A 57 -11.80 -10.41 10.52
N LEU A 58 -10.67 -10.67 9.83
CA LEU A 58 -10.29 -9.93 8.63
C LEU A 58 -11.24 -10.29 7.48
N ASP A 59 -12.03 -9.34 7.07
CA ASP A 59 -12.84 -9.35 5.85
C ASP A 59 -12.33 -8.29 4.87
N GLU A 60 -12.97 -8.14 3.72
CA GLU A 60 -12.55 -7.21 2.67
C GLU A 60 -12.62 -5.74 3.12
N ASP A 61 -13.64 -5.35 3.89
CA ASP A 61 -13.78 -3.98 4.36
C ASP A 61 -12.72 -3.63 5.41
N LYS A 62 -12.39 -4.58 6.29
CA LYS A 62 -11.34 -4.44 7.29
C LYS A 62 -9.95 -4.44 6.64
N LEU A 63 -9.76 -5.26 5.60
CA LEU A 63 -8.56 -5.25 4.80
C LEU A 63 -8.31 -3.87 4.19
N ARG A 64 -9.31 -3.31 3.52
CA ARG A 64 -9.25 -1.96 2.93
C ARG A 64 -9.05 -0.87 3.99
N SER A 65 -9.72 -1.00 5.13
CA SER A 65 -9.55 -0.08 6.26
C SER A 65 -8.14 -0.16 6.84
N THR A 66 -7.58 -1.37 6.96
CA THR A 66 -6.21 -1.60 7.43
C THR A 66 -5.18 -0.98 6.47
N ILE A 67 -5.35 -1.15 5.16
CA ILE A 67 -4.47 -0.54 4.15
C ILE A 67 -4.50 0.98 4.25
N ARG A 68 -5.69 1.58 4.31
CA ARG A 68 -5.86 3.04 4.45
C ARG A 68 -5.27 3.57 5.74
N TYR A 69 -5.51 2.87 6.86
CA TYR A 69 -4.98 3.26 8.16
C TYR A 69 -3.45 3.15 8.20
N PHE A 70 -2.89 2.06 7.70
CA PHE A 70 -1.45 1.89 7.55
C PHE A 70 -0.83 3.03 6.73
N THR A 71 -1.40 3.35 5.55
CA THR A 71 -0.91 4.42 4.68
C THR A 71 -0.98 5.79 5.38
N ALA A 72 -2.03 6.05 6.14
CA ALA A 72 -2.16 7.28 6.92
C ALA A 72 -1.10 7.36 8.04
N GLN A 73 -0.85 6.25 8.76
CA GLN A 73 0.18 6.19 9.79
C GLN A 73 1.58 6.36 9.19
N LEU A 74 1.88 5.68 8.07
CA LEU A 74 3.15 5.84 7.36
C LEU A 74 3.34 7.28 6.87
N THR A 75 2.29 7.92 6.35
CA THR A 75 2.32 9.34 5.98
C THR A 75 2.68 10.22 7.17
N ASN A 76 2.09 9.95 8.33
CA ASN A 76 2.39 10.70 9.56
C ASN A 76 3.82 10.46 10.06
N GLU A 77 4.33 9.23 9.97
CA GLU A 77 5.72 8.90 10.32
C GLU A 77 6.73 9.63 9.41
N LEU A 78 6.46 9.70 8.10
CA LEU A 78 7.40 10.25 7.12
C LEU A 78 7.31 11.77 7.00
N TYR A 79 6.15 12.35 7.17
CA TYR A 79 5.92 13.76 6.87
C TYR A 79 5.39 14.56 8.07
N GLY A 80 4.96 13.89 9.15
CA GLY A 80 4.47 14.54 10.35
C GLY A 80 3.38 15.57 10.07
N ASN A 81 3.55 16.76 10.64
CA ASN A 81 2.60 17.85 10.44
C ASN A 81 2.55 18.40 9.01
N LEU A 82 3.57 18.17 8.18
CA LEU A 82 3.57 18.64 6.79
C LEU A 82 2.40 18.08 5.99
N SER A 83 2.03 16.81 6.23
CA SER A 83 0.92 16.15 5.57
C SER A 83 -0.47 16.74 5.91
N LYS A 84 -0.57 17.49 7.01
CA LYS A 84 -1.81 18.13 7.47
C LYS A 84 -2.06 19.52 6.84
N HIS A 85 -1.03 20.12 6.28
CA HIS A 85 -1.13 21.44 5.64
C HIS A 85 -1.67 21.32 4.22
N LYS A 86 -2.82 21.95 3.91
CA LYS A 86 -3.46 21.92 2.60
C LYS A 86 -2.49 22.20 1.43
N ASN A 87 -1.60 23.20 1.60
CA ASN A 87 -0.65 23.62 0.57
C ASN A 87 0.53 22.63 0.40
N LYS A 88 0.69 21.63 1.27
CA LYS A 88 1.79 20.67 1.24
C LYS A 88 1.32 19.25 0.94
N GLN A 89 0.04 18.96 1.03
CA GLN A 89 -0.53 17.63 0.81
C GLN A 89 -0.25 17.06 -0.60
N HIS A 90 0.01 17.92 -1.58
CA HIS A 90 0.26 17.48 -2.95
C HIS A 90 1.61 16.74 -3.10
N TRP A 91 2.59 16.99 -2.21
CA TRP A 91 3.89 16.31 -2.20
C TRP A 91 4.19 15.58 -0.88
N ALA A 92 3.59 16.00 0.24
CA ALA A 92 3.84 15.44 1.57
C ALA A 92 3.03 14.16 1.81
N LYS A 93 3.12 13.21 0.87
CA LYS A 93 2.51 11.88 0.93
C LYS A 93 3.44 10.86 0.27
N PRO A 94 3.56 9.64 0.81
CA PRO A 94 4.28 8.57 0.13
C PRO A 94 3.52 8.11 -1.13
N LEU A 95 4.26 7.67 -2.14
CA LEU A 95 3.72 6.76 -3.15
C LEU A 95 3.53 5.41 -2.49
N VAL A 96 2.35 4.83 -2.57
CA VAL A 96 2.05 3.48 -2.08
C VAL A 96 1.21 2.76 -3.11
N ILE A 97 1.77 1.76 -3.79
CA ILE A 97 1.04 0.87 -4.69
C ILE A 97 0.89 -0.46 -3.96
N VAL A 98 -0.34 -0.93 -3.82
CA VAL A 98 -0.69 -2.08 -2.99
C VAL A 98 -1.17 -3.24 -3.83
N ALA A 99 -0.63 -4.42 -3.58
CA ALA A 99 -1.17 -5.69 -4.05
C ALA A 99 -1.47 -6.58 -2.86
N VAL A 100 -2.60 -7.28 -2.91
CA VAL A 100 -3.05 -8.23 -1.89
C VAL A 100 -2.82 -9.64 -2.40
N GLU A 101 -2.15 -10.46 -1.61
CA GLU A 101 -1.92 -11.89 -1.89
C GLU A 101 -2.53 -12.74 -0.77
N GLY A 102 -3.05 -13.90 -1.13
CA GLY A 102 -3.59 -14.87 -0.16
C GLY A 102 -5.09 -14.76 0.08
N ARG A 103 -5.80 -13.86 -0.63
CA ARG A 103 -7.26 -13.88 -0.64
C ARG A 103 -7.74 -15.26 -1.11
N ASN A 104 -8.79 -15.78 -0.48
CA ASN A 104 -9.41 -17.05 -0.86
C ASN A 104 -8.47 -18.26 -0.86
N THR A 105 -7.37 -18.22 -0.13
CA THR A 105 -6.44 -19.32 0.03
C THR A 105 -6.29 -19.70 1.51
N HIS A 106 -5.67 -20.86 1.79
CA HIS A 106 -5.30 -21.25 3.15
C HIS A 106 -4.08 -20.49 3.71
N LYS A 107 -3.48 -19.61 2.90
CA LYS A 107 -2.35 -18.78 3.32
C LYS A 107 -2.85 -17.54 4.05
N LEU A 108 -2.02 -17.02 4.94
CA LEU A 108 -2.27 -15.70 5.53
C LEU A 108 -2.29 -14.63 4.44
N THR A 109 -3.15 -13.64 4.60
CA THR A 109 -3.20 -12.50 3.70
C THR A 109 -1.92 -11.67 3.82
N HIS A 110 -1.29 -11.40 2.68
CA HIS A 110 -0.09 -10.58 2.58
C HIS A 110 -0.38 -9.33 1.76
N LEU A 111 0.19 -8.22 2.18
CA LEU A 111 0.24 -6.99 1.40
C LEU A 111 1.63 -6.85 0.80
N HIS A 112 1.73 -6.84 -0.52
CA HIS A 112 2.93 -6.44 -1.23
C HIS A 112 2.78 -4.99 -1.65
N MET A 113 3.70 -4.14 -1.24
CA MET A 113 3.63 -2.71 -1.50
C MET A 113 4.89 -2.20 -2.17
N ALA A 114 4.71 -1.33 -3.16
CA ALA A 114 5.77 -0.50 -3.68
C ALA A 114 5.64 0.88 -3.04
N ILE A 115 6.67 1.29 -2.29
CA ILE A 115 6.68 2.56 -1.57
C ILE A 115 7.74 3.48 -2.17
N GLY A 116 7.38 4.74 -2.34
CA GLY A 116 8.27 5.78 -2.85
C GLY A 116 7.89 7.16 -2.36
N ASN A 117 8.51 8.19 -2.96
CA ASN A 117 8.41 9.57 -2.48
C ASN A 117 8.73 9.68 -0.98
N ILE A 118 9.80 8.97 -0.54
CA ILE A 118 10.27 8.98 0.83
C ILE A 118 11.24 10.14 0.98
N PRO A 119 11.08 11.03 2.00
CA PRO A 119 12.07 12.08 2.27
C PRO A 119 13.47 11.48 2.50
N GLU A 120 14.51 12.11 1.94
CA GLU A 120 15.89 11.62 2.07
C GLU A 120 16.31 11.39 3.52
N THR A 121 15.85 12.23 4.45
CA THR A 121 16.12 12.11 5.88
C THR A 121 15.52 10.85 6.53
N HIS A 122 14.60 10.16 5.86
CA HIS A 122 13.91 8.98 6.38
C HIS A 122 14.22 7.69 5.61
N ILE A 123 14.95 7.80 4.48
CA ILE A 123 15.19 6.64 3.60
C ILE A 123 15.96 5.52 4.32
N ASP A 124 16.98 5.84 5.09
CA ASP A 124 17.81 4.87 5.82
C ASP A 124 17.04 4.20 6.97
N ASN A 125 16.03 4.88 7.51
CA ASN A 125 15.21 4.42 8.63
C ASN A 125 13.81 3.96 8.20
N ILE A 126 13.58 3.79 6.91
CA ILE A 126 12.26 3.44 6.37
C ILE A 126 11.69 2.16 6.98
N ALA A 127 12.54 1.20 7.32
CA ALA A 127 12.13 -0.04 7.97
C ALA A 127 11.49 0.23 9.35
N GLN A 128 12.08 1.11 10.15
CA GLN A 128 11.58 1.50 11.46
C GLN A 128 10.24 2.27 11.35
N HIS A 129 10.15 3.23 10.42
CA HIS A 129 8.92 3.99 10.17
C HIS A 129 7.78 3.08 9.70
N THR A 130 8.08 2.16 8.78
CA THR A 130 7.09 1.19 8.29
C THR A 130 6.62 0.25 9.40
N GLN A 131 7.54 -0.26 10.22
CA GLN A 131 7.23 -1.10 11.37
C GLN A 131 6.37 -0.35 12.40
N ALA A 132 6.72 0.89 12.72
CA ALA A 132 5.97 1.73 13.65
C ALA A 132 4.54 2.00 13.14
N ALA A 133 4.39 2.32 11.85
CA ALA A 133 3.10 2.52 11.23
C ALA A 133 2.25 1.24 11.23
N PHE A 134 2.87 0.10 10.89
CA PHE A 134 2.18 -1.20 10.81
C PHE A 134 1.76 -1.71 12.20
N ALA A 135 2.58 -1.53 13.22
CA ALA A 135 2.28 -1.97 14.59
C ALA A 135 1.01 -1.31 15.19
N ARG A 136 0.56 -0.19 14.62
CA ARG A 136 -0.69 0.49 15.02
C ARG A 136 -1.95 -0.12 14.40
N CYS A 137 -1.81 -1.04 13.44
CA CYS A 137 -2.94 -1.70 12.80
C CYS A 137 -3.38 -2.92 13.63
N ASP A 138 -4.68 -3.07 13.87
CA ASP A 138 -5.23 -4.17 14.67
C ASP A 138 -4.87 -5.55 14.08
N PHE A 139 -4.90 -5.65 12.75
CA PHE A 139 -4.59 -6.87 12.03
C PHE A 139 -3.10 -7.04 11.69
N ALA A 140 -2.20 -6.20 12.23
CA ALA A 140 -0.77 -6.35 12.00
C ALA A 140 -0.23 -7.67 12.58
N ASN A 141 0.54 -8.41 11.76
CA ASN A 141 1.33 -9.54 12.23
C ASN A 141 2.78 -9.07 12.49
N LYS A 142 3.57 -9.90 13.17
CA LYS A 142 4.99 -9.62 13.42
C LYS A 142 5.86 -9.76 12.17
N GLN A 143 5.37 -10.47 11.15
CA GLN A 143 6.12 -10.72 9.92
C GLN A 143 6.00 -9.53 8.97
N LEU A 144 7.11 -8.86 8.77
CA LEU A 144 7.26 -7.84 7.76
C LEU A 144 8.65 -7.96 7.10
N CYS A 145 8.73 -7.62 5.83
CA CYS A 145 9.98 -7.58 5.06
C CYS A 145 10.03 -6.27 4.27
N ILE A 146 11.15 -5.55 4.42
CA ILE A 146 11.37 -4.28 3.72
C ILE A 146 12.73 -4.35 3.06
N LYS A 147 12.80 -3.97 1.78
CA LYS A 147 14.03 -3.95 1.00
C LYS A 147 14.07 -2.69 0.14
N HIS A 148 15.23 -2.06 0.04
CA HIS A 148 15.48 -1.06 -0.97
C HIS A 148 15.37 -1.70 -2.36
N VAL A 149 14.79 -0.96 -3.30
CA VAL A 149 14.55 -1.45 -4.66
C VAL A 149 15.61 -0.89 -5.59
N THR A 150 16.32 -1.78 -6.27
CA THR A 150 17.27 -1.43 -7.34
C THR A 150 16.59 -1.29 -8.71
N SER A 151 15.40 -1.92 -8.84
CA SER A 151 14.58 -1.88 -10.07
C SER A 151 13.09 -1.79 -9.71
N GLY A 152 12.54 -0.57 -9.76
CA GLY A 152 11.12 -0.35 -9.49
C GLY A 152 10.23 -1.12 -10.46
N ILE A 153 10.58 -1.15 -11.75
CA ILE A 153 9.80 -1.88 -12.76
C ILE A 153 9.77 -3.40 -12.46
N GLY A 154 10.88 -3.97 -11.98
CA GLY A 154 10.95 -5.38 -11.60
C GLY A 154 10.02 -5.67 -10.42
N TRP A 155 10.00 -4.82 -9.40
CA TRP A 155 9.11 -4.99 -8.24
C TRP A 155 7.63 -4.79 -8.61
N LEU A 156 7.30 -3.79 -9.42
CA LEU A 156 5.94 -3.60 -9.92
C LEU A 156 5.47 -4.79 -10.76
N GLY A 157 6.35 -5.39 -11.57
CA GLY A 157 6.08 -6.65 -12.26
C GLY A 157 5.80 -7.82 -11.31
N TYR A 158 6.53 -7.91 -10.20
CA TYR A 158 6.34 -8.95 -9.18
C TYR A 158 4.98 -8.82 -8.47
N ILE A 159 4.61 -7.62 -8.01
CA ILE A 159 3.35 -7.44 -7.26
C ILE A 159 2.10 -7.65 -8.11
N THR A 160 2.23 -7.61 -9.44
CA THR A 160 1.14 -7.92 -10.37
C THR A 160 1.09 -9.39 -10.81
N LYS A 161 1.93 -10.27 -10.24
CA LYS A 161 2.07 -11.67 -10.68
C LYS A 161 0.78 -12.48 -10.59
N GLN A 162 -0.11 -12.17 -9.64
CA GLN A 162 -1.36 -12.89 -9.43
C GLN A 162 -2.54 -12.37 -10.25
N VAL A 163 -2.45 -11.13 -10.73
CA VAL A 163 -3.50 -10.53 -11.56
C VAL A 163 -3.72 -11.37 -12.81
N GLY A 164 -4.97 -11.73 -13.04
CA GLY A 164 -5.37 -12.52 -14.21
C GLY A 164 -5.09 -14.02 -14.12
N TYR A 165 -4.51 -14.52 -13.00
CA TYR A 165 -4.26 -15.95 -12.77
C TYR A 165 -5.06 -16.49 -11.59
N THR A 166 -4.84 -15.96 -10.41
CA THR A 166 -5.47 -16.45 -9.17
C THR A 166 -6.40 -15.41 -8.54
N ASP A 167 -6.16 -14.13 -8.78
CA ASP A 167 -6.95 -13.04 -8.24
C ASP A 167 -6.90 -11.84 -9.21
N ASN A 168 -8.04 -11.50 -9.81
CA ASN A 168 -8.15 -10.37 -10.72
C ASN A 168 -8.02 -9.02 -9.99
N ASP A 169 -8.39 -9.00 -8.72
CA ASP A 169 -8.38 -7.82 -7.86
C ASP A 169 -7.13 -7.76 -6.96
N ALA A 170 -6.10 -8.58 -7.28
CA ALA A 170 -4.87 -8.62 -6.50
C ALA A 170 -4.20 -7.24 -6.38
N LEU A 171 -4.23 -6.41 -7.43
CA LEU A 171 -3.76 -5.03 -7.34
C LEU A 171 -4.88 -4.12 -6.84
N ASP A 172 -4.74 -3.60 -5.62
CA ASP A 172 -5.70 -2.68 -5.02
C ASP A 172 -5.41 -1.23 -5.43
N ILE A 173 -5.96 -0.82 -6.58
CA ILE A 173 -5.82 0.55 -7.09
C ILE A 173 -6.48 1.56 -6.14
N VAL A 174 -7.61 1.20 -5.52
CA VAL A 174 -8.37 2.10 -4.63
C VAL A 174 -7.66 2.32 -3.30
N GLY A 175 -6.99 1.29 -2.78
CA GLY A 175 -6.15 1.36 -1.58
C GLY A 175 -4.77 1.97 -1.85
N SER A 176 -4.37 2.08 -3.13
CA SER A 176 -3.10 2.70 -3.52
C SER A 176 -3.16 4.22 -3.39
N THR A 177 -2.02 4.83 -3.06
CA THR A 177 -1.88 6.29 -2.93
C THR A 177 -0.80 6.79 -3.87
N ILE A 178 -1.18 7.71 -4.76
CA ILE A 178 -0.26 8.36 -5.69
C ILE A 178 -0.25 9.85 -5.38
N PRO A 179 0.88 10.42 -4.95
CA PRO A 179 0.98 11.87 -4.70
C PRO A 179 0.70 12.67 -5.98
N PRO A 180 -0.07 13.77 -5.89
CA PRO A 180 -0.38 14.59 -7.06
C PRO A 180 0.86 15.13 -7.80
N ILE A 181 1.96 15.38 -7.10
CA ILE A 181 3.22 15.83 -7.71
C ILE A 181 3.79 14.78 -8.67
N ILE A 182 3.75 13.51 -8.31
CA ILE A 182 4.20 12.40 -9.18
C ILE A 182 3.28 12.28 -10.38
N GLN A 183 1.97 12.36 -10.14
CA GLN A 183 0.96 12.27 -11.20
C GLN A 183 1.11 13.38 -12.24
N SER A 184 1.39 14.62 -11.78
CA SER A 184 1.63 15.77 -12.64
C SER A 184 2.92 15.63 -13.47
N SER A 185 3.99 15.12 -12.87
CA SER A 185 5.27 14.89 -13.56
C SER A 185 5.13 13.90 -14.70
N ILE A 186 4.46 12.75 -14.45
CA ILE A 186 4.22 11.71 -15.46
C ILE A 186 3.35 12.27 -16.61
N CYS A 187 2.31 13.04 -16.31
CA CYS A 187 1.47 13.66 -17.34
C CYS A 187 2.26 14.66 -18.22
N THR A 188 3.21 15.37 -17.65
CA THR A 188 4.06 16.32 -18.39
C THR A 188 5.04 15.59 -19.31
N GLU A 189 5.72 14.55 -18.81
CA GLU A 189 6.64 13.72 -19.60
C GLU A 189 5.94 13.06 -20.81
N SER A 190 4.74 12.52 -20.59
CA SER A 190 3.94 11.90 -21.65
C SER A 190 3.56 12.87 -22.76
N ARG A 191 3.29 14.13 -22.42
CA ARG A 191 2.98 15.18 -23.42
C ARG A 191 4.20 15.60 -24.24
N LEU A 192 5.37 15.66 -23.59
CA LEU A 192 6.64 15.99 -24.27
C LEU A 192 7.11 14.88 -25.22
N GLN A 193 6.77 13.62 -24.95
CA GLN A 193 7.08 12.49 -25.83
C GLN A 193 6.12 12.36 -27.02
N ALA A 194 4.94 12.96 -26.94
CA ALA A 194 3.90 12.92 -27.98
C ALA A 194 3.94 14.13 -28.93
N ALA A 195 4.78 15.13 -28.64
CA ALA A 195 4.98 16.34 -29.44
C ALA A 195 6.24 16.25 -30.32
#